data_0df0b6acddacc2b63c7d5e699aeab1dc
#
_entry.id   0df0b6acddacc2b63c7d5e699aeab1dc
#
_cell.length_a   1.000
_cell.length_b   1.000
_cell.length_c   1.000
_cell.angle_alpha   90.00
_cell.angle_beta   90.00
_cell.angle_gamma   90.00
#
_symmetry.space_group_name_H-M   'P 1'
#
loop_
_entity.id
_entity.type
_entity.pdbx_description
1 polymer ?
#
loop_
_entity_poly.entity_id
_entity_poly.type
_entity_poly.pdbx_seq_one_letter_code
_entity_poly.pdbx_strand_id
1 'polypeptide(L)'
;MVKVLGFDVGIKNLAYCIVEKQEDKYIIQPSHVDNWNIINLTEQDKLKCCYETCTNSIGLCSEINKQTYHFCSKHKLYHKVLLSKNPLIFNECTDQTKCSHAASCKTKSKFIYNDNCLCAKHKEMIEKNENKSRSLIKYKIFVKDFTIHNLKLSLLQKLDIYKDIFLNVDVVCIENQPTFKNPTMKAISDVLYTWFMIRGLIEKEQNKSTISKITFFAPSNKLKIAGKTEGINEEIEDATKVGNKYKKTKELGITNCMEFIKHNPDYVTHLNSFKKKDDLCDAFLHGVHYIEKNLECENKAKKKVEKEEQVKEQLVKDEEVKKTKRTKKVKEVVKEEVVKEEVVKDEVDVKEEEIVKQTKKAKKVSKKIVNKVINEV
;
A
#
# COMPACT_ATOMS: atom_id res chain seq x y z
N MET A 1 -14.96 15.11 1.20
CA MET A 1 -13.84 14.50 1.98
C MET A 1 -13.29 13.35 1.18
N VAL A 2 -11.98 13.16 1.15
CA VAL A 2 -11.33 12.12 0.33
C VAL A 2 -11.08 10.89 1.21
N LYS A 3 -11.64 9.76 0.80
CA LYS A 3 -11.47 8.46 1.45
C LYS A 3 -10.32 7.70 0.79
N VAL A 4 -9.29 7.36 1.54
CA VAL A 4 -8.06 6.75 1.03
C VAL A 4 -7.85 5.37 1.61
N LEU A 5 -7.63 4.38 0.76
CA LEU A 5 -7.23 3.02 1.12
C LEU A 5 -5.72 2.89 0.96
N GLY A 6 -5.02 2.71 2.06
CA GLY A 6 -3.57 2.46 2.09
C GLY A 6 -3.26 0.97 2.27
N PHE A 7 -2.27 0.47 1.52
CA PHE A 7 -1.73 -0.89 1.66
C PHE A 7 -0.25 -0.88 1.98
N ASP A 8 0.12 -1.63 3.03
CA ASP A 8 1.48 -2.14 3.23
C ASP A 8 1.57 -3.58 2.72
N VAL A 9 2.42 -3.81 1.71
CA VAL A 9 2.42 -5.07 0.95
C VAL A 9 3.26 -6.13 1.65
N GLY A 10 2.59 -7.18 2.11
CA GLY A 10 3.20 -8.36 2.71
C GLY A 10 2.46 -9.64 2.33
N ILE A 11 3.14 -10.78 2.36
CA ILE A 11 2.54 -12.09 2.01
C ILE A 11 1.69 -12.63 3.17
N LYS A 12 2.25 -12.64 4.38
CA LYS A 12 1.52 -13.04 5.60
C LYS A 12 0.74 -11.91 6.25
N ASN A 13 1.19 -10.70 6.02
CA ASN A 13 0.61 -9.50 6.61
C ASN A 13 0.46 -8.46 5.49
N LEU A 14 -0.48 -8.67 4.58
CA LEU A 14 -0.94 -7.62 3.68
C LEU A 14 -1.85 -6.72 4.51
N ALA A 15 -1.28 -5.66 5.07
CA ALA A 15 -2.03 -4.74 5.89
C ALA A 15 -2.74 -3.69 5.03
N TYR A 16 -3.93 -3.29 5.46
CA TYR A 16 -4.68 -2.22 4.81
C TYR A 16 -5.36 -1.33 5.84
N CYS A 17 -5.59 -0.08 5.44
CA CYS A 17 -6.36 0.88 6.22
C CYS A 17 -7.15 1.80 5.29
N ILE A 18 -8.44 1.97 5.56
CA ILE A 18 -9.29 2.98 4.92
C ILE A 18 -9.39 4.16 5.89
N VAL A 19 -8.87 5.30 5.48
CA VAL A 19 -8.80 6.52 6.28
C VAL A 19 -9.36 7.71 5.53
N GLU A 20 -10.07 8.58 6.24
CA GLU A 20 -10.50 9.91 5.79
C GLU A 20 -10.10 10.96 6.82
N LYS A 21 -10.00 12.23 6.40
CA LYS A 21 -9.78 13.35 7.30
C LYS A 21 -11.07 14.11 7.51
N GLN A 22 -11.47 14.25 8.78
CA GLN A 22 -12.60 15.08 9.19
C GLN A 22 -12.07 16.16 10.13
N GLU A 23 -12.19 17.43 9.72
CA GLU A 23 -11.57 18.55 10.44
C GLU A 23 -10.06 18.30 10.63
N ASP A 24 -9.60 18.20 11.86
CA ASP A 24 -8.19 17.94 12.20
C ASP A 24 -7.92 16.50 12.63
N LYS A 25 -8.89 15.58 12.47
CA LYS A 25 -8.77 14.18 12.90
C LYS A 25 -8.80 13.22 11.72
N TYR A 26 -8.08 12.11 11.86
CA TYR A 26 -8.15 10.99 10.94
C TYR A 26 -9.14 9.95 11.46
N ILE A 27 -10.08 9.55 10.62
CA ILE A 27 -11.19 8.68 10.99
C ILE A 27 -11.16 7.42 10.11
N ILE A 28 -11.38 6.26 10.74
CA ILE A 28 -11.46 4.95 10.10
C ILE A 28 -12.93 4.50 10.17
N GLN A 29 -13.69 4.73 9.11
CA GLN A 29 -15.13 4.46 9.05
C GLN A 29 -15.50 3.50 7.91
N PRO A 30 -16.64 2.79 7.99
CA PRO A 30 -17.63 2.80 9.06
C PRO A 30 -17.24 1.97 10.29
N SER A 31 -16.32 1.01 10.14
CA SER A 31 -15.84 0.15 11.23
C SER A 31 -14.32 0.06 11.18
N HIS A 32 -13.65 0.43 12.26
CA HIS A 32 -12.20 0.29 12.34
C HIS A 32 -11.74 -1.17 12.29
N VAL A 33 -12.58 -2.12 12.73
CA VAL A 33 -12.25 -3.55 12.69
C VAL A 33 -12.21 -4.08 11.26
N ASP A 34 -13.15 -3.65 10.41
CA ASP A 34 -13.22 -4.10 9.02
C ASP A 34 -12.32 -3.29 8.09
N ASN A 35 -12.10 -2.01 8.40
CA ASN A 35 -11.38 -1.07 7.54
C ASN A 35 -9.90 -0.87 7.91
N TRP A 36 -9.42 -1.54 8.95
CA TRP A 36 -8.02 -1.51 9.36
C TRP A 36 -7.58 -2.89 9.84
N ASN A 37 -7.06 -3.70 8.93
CA ASN A 37 -6.80 -5.11 9.22
C ASN A 37 -5.64 -5.68 8.37
N ILE A 38 -5.38 -6.96 8.57
CA ILE A 38 -4.35 -7.73 7.89
C ILE A 38 -4.99 -8.89 7.11
N ILE A 39 -4.60 -9.03 5.85
CA ILE A 39 -4.94 -10.17 5.00
C ILE A 39 -3.73 -11.11 4.95
N ASN A 40 -3.91 -12.37 5.32
CA ASN A 40 -2.87 -13.39 5.24
C ASN A 40 -3.05 -14.25 3.97
N LEU A 41 -2.16 -14.09 2.99
CA LEU A 41 -2.23 -14.84 1.73
C LEU A 41 -1.82 -16.31 1.85
N THR A 42 -1.18 -16.68 2.97
CA THR A 42 -0.80 -18.08 3.26
C THR A 42 -1.83 -18.81 4.11
N GLU A 43 -2.97 -18.18 4.36
CA GLU A 43 -4.06 -18.83 5.09
C GLU A 43 -4.68 -19.90 4.20
N GLN A 44 -4.54 -21.12 4.59
CA GLN A 44 -5.22 -22.27 3.99
C GLN A 44 -6.48 -22.56 4.78
N ASP A 45 -7.42 -23.27 4.17
CA ASP A 45 -8.54 -23.85 4.89
C ASP A 45 -8.01 -24.55 6.14
N LYS A 46 -8.67 -24.30 7.27
CA LYS A 46 -8.21 -24.81 8.57
C LYS A 46 -8.00 -26.31 8.46
N LEU A 47 -6.73 -26.73 8.30
CA LEU A 47 -6.38 -28.14 8.34
C LEU A 47 -6.92 -28.71 9.65
N LYS A 48 -7.62 -29.82 9.53
CA LYS A 48 -8.25 -30.50 10.68
C LYS A 48 -7.24 -31.42 11.34
N CYS A 49 -7.37 -31.55 12.65
CA CYS A 49 -6.68 -32.60 13.40
C CYS A 49 -7.09 -33.97 12.84
N CYS A 50 -6.12 -34.87 12.67
CA CYS A 50 -6.39 -36.22 12.15
C CYS A 50 -7.23 -37.13 13.07
N TYR A 51 -7.57 -36.65 14.25
CA TYR A 51 -8.53 -37.32 15.13
C TYR A 51 -9.95 -36.97 14.65
N GLU A 52 -10.73 -38.00 14.31
CA GLU A 52 -11.95 -37.96 13.48
C GLU A 52 -12.98 -36.87 13.84
N THR A 53 -13.18 -36.63 15.14
CA THR A 53 -14.19 -35.66 15.61
C THR A 53 -13.60 -34.33 16.07
N CYS A 54 -12.30 -34.10 15.83
CA CYS A 54 -11.60 -32.95 16.38
C CYS A 54 -11.70 -31.71 15.47
N THR A 55 -12.22 -30.62 16.03
CA THR A 55 -12.31 -29.31 15.39
C THR A 55 -11.23 -28.32 15.84
N ASN A 56 -10.33 -28.74 16.76
CA ASN A 56 -9.29 -27.87 17.30
C ASN A 56 -8.24 -27.50 16.24
N SER A 57 -7.68 -26.30 16.37
CA SER A 57 -6.57 -25.84 15.55
C SER A 57 -5.36 -26.76 15.70
N ILE A 58 -4.69 -27.03 14.58
CA ILE A 58 -3.48 -27.85 14.55
C ILE A 58 -2.26 -27.03 14.99
N GLY A 59 -1.33 -27.70 15.65
CA GLY A 59 -0.06 -27.09 16.06
C GLY A 59 1.14 -28.00 15.84
N LEU A 60 0.89 -29.26 15.46
CA LEU A 60 1.88 -30.31 15.32
C LEU A 60 1.59 -31.10 14.04
N CYS A 61 2.63 -31.68 13.45
CA CYS A 61 2.50 -32.62 12.32
C CYS A 61 3.58 -33.68 12.40
N SER A 62 3.33 -34.77 11.67
CA SER A 62 4.25 -35.89 11.48
C SER A 62 4.02 -36.50 10.09
N GLU A 63 5.06 -36.98 9.46
CA GLU A 63 4.97 -37.73 8.21
C GLU A 63 5.11 -39.23 8.49
N ILE A 64 4.09 -40.02 8.15
CA ILE A 64 4.07 -41.47 8.36
C ILE A 64 3.72 -42.08 6.99
N ASN A 65 4.59 -42.93 6.46
CA ASN A 65 4.42 -43.60 5.18
C ASN A 65 4.11 -42.59 4.03
N LYS A 66 4.88 -41.49 3.98
CA LYS A 66 4.71 -40.37 3.00
C LYS A 66 3.38 -39.62 3.09
N GLN A 67 2.59 -39.90 4.12
CA GLN A 67 1.36 -39.16 4.41
C GLN A 67 1.58 -38.22 5.61
N THR A 68 1.22 -36.95 5.44
CA THR A 68 1.30 -35.95 6.53
C THR A 68 0.04 -36.00 7.38
N TYR A 69 0.23 -36.21 8.67
CA TYR A 69 -0.82 -36.17 9.69
C TYR A 69 -0.68 -34.91 10.53
N HIS A 70 -1.80 -34.29 10.82
CA HIS A 70 -1.86 -33.04 11.59
C HIS A 70 -2.52 -33.26 12.94
N PHE A 71 -1.96 -32.69 14.01
CA PHE A 71 -2.42 -32.89 15.37
C PHE A 71 -2.62 -31.55 16.07
N CYS A 72 -3.67 -31.46 16.88
CA CYS A 72 -3.79 -30.41 17.88
C CYS A 72 -3.02 -30.78 19.17
N SER A 73 -2.84 -29.82 20.05
CA SER A 73 -2.12 -30.04 21.34
C SER A 73 -2.76 -31.12 22.20
N LYS A 74 -4.09 -31.26 22.16
CA LYS A 74 -4.84 -32.27 22.95
C LYS A 74 -4.64 -33.69 22.42
N HIS A 75 -4.50 -33.86 21.10
CA HIS A 75 -4.40 -35.14 20.44
C HIS A 75 -2.97 -35.56 20.06
N LYS A 76 -1.96 -34.92 20.64
CA LYS A 76 -0.56 -35.29 20.39
C LYS A 76 -0.24 -36.77 20.74
N LEU A 77 -0.95 -37.37 21.70
CA LEU A 77 -0.77 -38.78 22.08
C LEU A 77 -1.31 -39.74 21.01
N TYR A 78 -2.27 -39.35 20.21
CA TYR A 78 -2.79 -40.13 19.09
C TYR A 78 -1.71 -40.45 18.03
N HIS A 79 -0.69 -39.62 17.95
CA HIS A 79 0.49 -39.87 17.12
C HIS A 79 1.14 -41.22 17.47
N LYS A 80 1.24 -41.60 18.73
CA LYS A 80 1.80 -42.91 19.17
C LYS A 80 0.94 -44.09 18.67
N VAL A 81 -0.38 -43.88 18.64
CA VAL A 81 -1.32 -44.89 18.12
C VAL A 81 -1.13 -45.04 16.59
N LEU A 82 -0.93 -43.95 15.87
CA LEU A 82 -0.65 -44.03 14.45
C LEU A 82 0.69 -44.72 14.16
N LEU A 83 1.73 -44.44 14.95
CA LEU A 83 3.02 -45.12 14.81
C LEU A 83 2.92 -46.65 15.07
N SER A 84 2.17 -47.07 16.09
CA SER A 84 1.98 -48.50 16.34
C SER A 84 1.17 -49.22 15.28
N LYS A 85 0.23 -48.51 14.64
CA LYS A 85 -0.52 -49.03 13.47
C LYS A 85 0.31 -49.08 12.18
N ASN A 86 1.40 -48.36 12.11
CA ASN A 86 2.27 -48.24 10.94
C ASN A 86 3.74 -48.52 11.31
N PRO A 87 4.11 -49.72 11.76
CA PRO A 87 5.49 -50.06 12.14
C PRO A 87 6.43 -49.99 10.92
N LEU A 88 7.71 -49.70 11.18
CA LEU A 88 8.75 -49.89 10.15
C LEU A 88 9.10 -51.39 10.12
N ILE A 89 8.80 -52.03 9.02
CA ILE A 89 9.01 -53.46 8.82
C ILE A 89 10.24 -53.68 7.95
N PHE A 90 11.29 -54.25 8.52
CA PHE A 90 12.48 -54.70 7.82
C PHE A 90 12.47 -56.23 7.78
N ASN A 91 12.18 -56.82 6.64
CA ASN A 91 12.19 -58.27 6.46
C ASN A 91 13.63 -58.78 6.34
N GLU A 92 13.89 -59.99 6.74
CA GLU A 92 15.18 -60.63 6.48
C GLU A 92 15.39 -60.92 5.01
N CYS A 93 16.60 -60.66 4.52
CA CYS A 93 16.99 -60.96 3.16
C CYS A 93 17.73 -62.30 3.12
N THR A 94 17.10 -63.32 2.60
CA THR A 94 17.70 -64.65 2.42
C THR A 94 18.66 -64.74 1.24
N ASP A 95 18.45 -63.87 0.24
CA ASP A 95 19.26 -63.82 -0.95
C ASP A 95 20.56 -63.09 -0.68
N GLN A 96 21.71 -63.69 -0.97
CA GLN A 96 23.04 -63.10 -0.77
C GLN A 96 23.33 -61.97 -1.80
N THR A 97 22.38 -61.16 -2.11
CA THR A 97 22.51 -59.99 -3.03
C THR A 97 23.33 -58.87 -2.37
N LYS A 98 23.90 -58.00 -3.21
CA LYS A 98 24.57 -56.77 -2.71
C LYS A 98 23.51 -55.75 -2.28
N CYS A 99 23.89 -54.91 -1.30
CA CYS A 99 23.06 -53.81 -0.87
C CYS A 99 22.75 -52.88 -2.02
N SER A 100 21.45 -52.61 -2.29
CA SER A 100 20.98 -51.78 -3.39
C SER A 100 20.83 -50.28 -3.02
N HIS A 101 21.09 -49.91 -1.77
CA HIS A 101 20.90 -48.51 -1.31
C HIS A 101 21.83 -47.52 -2.00
N ALA A 102 23.07 -47.91 -2.30
CA ALA A 102 24.01 -47.10 -3.05
C ALA A 102 24.83 -47.98 -4.00
N ALA A 103 25.04 -47.53 -5.24
CA ALA A 103 25.80 -48.24 -6.25
C ALA A 103 27.23 -48.57 -5.78
N SER A 104 27.81 -47.79 -4.90
CA SER A 104 29.13 -47.97 -4.30
C SER A 104 29.17 -48.97 -3.15
N CYS A 105 28.02 -49.45 -2.64
CA CYS A 105 27.95 -50.37 -1.53
C CYS A 105 28.20 -51.82 -2.00
N LYS A 106 29.33 -52.39 -1.58
CA LYS A 106 29.71 -53.78 -1.86
C LYS A 106 29.33 -54.78 -0.80
N THR A 107 28.68 -54.31 0.32
CA THR A 107 28.33 -55.15 1.45
C THR A 107 27.12 -56.02 1.13
N LYS A 108 27.13 -57.28 1.59
CA LYS A 108 25.99 -58.20 1.48
C LYS A 108 24.75 -57.63 2.17
N SER A 109 23.59 -57.75 1.55
CA SER A 109 22.30 -57.43 2.15
C SER A 109 21.92 -58.42 3.26
N LYS A 110 21.23 -57.96 4.25
CA LYS A 110 20.65 -58.73 5.35
C LYS A 110 19.18 -58.44 5.57
N PHE A 111 18.69 -57.32 5.01
CA PHE A 111 17.35 -56.80 5.22
C PHE A 111 16.73 -56.31 3.91
N ILE A 112 15.40 -56.41 3.82
CA ILE A 112 14.59 -55.85 2.75
C ILE A 112 13.66 -54.80 3.34
N TYR A 113 13.63 -53.61 2.73
CA TYR A 113 12.73 -52.50 3.07
C TYR A 113 12.28 -51.79 1.79
N ASN A 114 10.96 -51.75 1.53
CA ASN A 114 10.37 -51.20 0.29
C ASN A 114 11.10 -51.68 -0.97
N ASP A 115 11.21 -53.02 -1.12
CA ASP A 115 11.85 -53.69 -2.26
C ASP A 115 13.37 -53.45 -2.42
N ASN A 116 13.98 -52.74 -1.46
CA ASN A 116 15.42 -52.51 -1.46
C ASN A 116 16.14 -53.45 -0.53
N CYS A 117 17.15 -54.16 -1.04
CA CYS A 117 18.02 -55.01 -0.26
C CYS A 117 19.06 -54.13 0.48
N LEU A 118 19.14 -54.25 1.81
CA LEU A 118 19.93 -53.37 2.67
C LEU A 118 20.96 -54.18 3.50
N CYS A 119 22.17 -53.63 3.60
CA CYS A 119 23.12 -54.08 4.63
C CYS A 119 22.75 -53.46 6.01
N ALA A 120 23.33 -53.98 7.08
CA ALA A 120 23.06 -53.48 8.44
C ALA A 120 23.25 -52.00 8.62
N LYS A 121 24.35 -51.44 8.06
CA LYS A 121 24.66 -50.00 8.12
C LYS A 121 23.59 -49.14 7.43
N HIS A 122 23.11 -49.54 6.24
CA HIS A 122 22.11 -48.79 5.50
C HIS A 122 20.71 -48.98 6.09
N LYS A 123 20.41 -50.14 6.71
CA LYS A 123 19.19 -50.32 7.53
C LYS A 123 19.13 -49.29 8.66
N GLU A 124 20.20 -49.18 9.47
CA GLU A 124 20.25 -48.24 10.59
C GLU A 124 20.09 -46.79 10.12
N MET A 125 20.71 -46.43 8.98
CA MET A 125 20.61 -45.11 8.41
C MET A 125 19.17 -44.80 7.97
N ILE A 126 18.51 -45.70 7.25
CA ILE A 126 17.13 -45.57 6.82
C ILE A 126 16.20 -45.50 8.03
N GLU A 127 16.35 -46.42 8.99
CA GLU A 127 15.55 -46.44 10.20
C GLU A 127 15.64 -45.14 11.00
N LYS A 128 16.85 -44.57 11.10
CA LYS A 128 17.07 -43.27 11.73
C LYS A 128 16.40 -42.13 10.97
N ASN A 129 16.47 -42.12 9.64
CA ASN A 129 15.86 -41.10 8.81
C ASN A 129 14.33 -41.17 8.86
N GLU A 130 13.79 -42.39 8.75
CA GLU A 130 12.35 -42.64 8.87
C GLU A 130 11.82 -42.26 10.25
N ASN A 131 12.51 -42.63 11.33
CA ASN A 131 12.13 -42.23 12.69
C ASN A 131 12.20 -40.70 12.89
N LYS A 132 13.11 -40.01 12.20
CA LYS A 132 13.19 -38.54 12.22
C LYS A 132 12.01 -37.92 11.49
N SER A 133 11.64 -38.38 10.30
CA SER A 133 10.49 -37.88 9.54
C SER A 133 9.17 -38.15 10.26
N ARG A 134 9.07 -39.30 10.90
CA ARG A 134 7.92 -39.76 11.72
C ARG A 134 7.83 -39.09 13.08
N SER A 135 8.81 -38.27 13.48
CA SER A 135 8.77 -37.55 14.76
C SER A 135 7.71 -36.44 14.72
N LEU A 136 7.11 -36.16 15.87
CA LEU A 136 6.13 -35.11 16.04
C LEU A 136 6.84 -33.74 16.09
N ILE A 137 6.62 -32.91 15.09
CA ILE A 137 7.21 -31.57 14.97
C ILE A 137 6.16 -30.48 15.02
N LYS A 138 6.56 -29.25 15.39
CA LYS A 138 5.66 -28.10 15.33
C LYS A 138 5.27 -27.83 13.88
N TYR A 139 3.96 -27.80 13.63
CA TYR A 139 3.43 -27.39 12.33
C TYR A 139 3.66 -25.90 12.14
N LYS A 140 4.34 -25.55 11.08
CA LYS A 140 4.59 -24.16 10.69
C LYS A 140 4.40 -24.04 9.19
N ILE A 141 3.61 -23.06 8.79
CA ILE A 141 3.46 -22.67 7.39
C ILE A 141 4.57 -21.65 7.04
N PHE A 142 5.40 -21.96 6.07
CA PHE A 142 6.40 -21.05 5.54
C PHE A 142 5.94 -20.48 4.20
N VAL A 143 6.28 -19.23 3.93
CA VAL A 143 5.96 -18.60 2.63
C VAL A 143 6.56 -19.37 1.45
N LYS A 144 7.74 -19.97 1.64
CA LYS A 144 8.42 -20.80 0.63
C LYS A 144 7.65 -22.05 0.20
N ASP A 145 6.67 -22.48 1.00
CA ASP A 145 5.85 -23.66 0.71
C ASP A 145 4.74 -23.34 -0.31
N PHE A 146 4.56 -22.04 -0.62
CA PHE A 146 3.57 -21.57 -1.59
C PHE A 146 4.22 -21.17 -2.91
N THR A 147 3.65 -21.64 -4.00
CA THR A 147 4.00 -21.13 -5.32
C THR A 147 3.50 -19.69 -5.50
N ILE A 148 4.14 -18.92 -6.37
CA ILE A 148 3.67 -17.57 -6.69
C ILE A 148 2.25 -17.59 -7.27
N HIS A 149 1.89 -18.66 -8.00
CA HIS A 149 0.53 -18.87 -8.52
C HIS A 149 -0.49 -18.93 -7.38
N ASN A 150 -0.25 -19.78 -6.37
CA ASN A 150 -1.16 -19.95 -5.23
C ASN A 150 -1.31 -18.66 -4.41
N LEU A 151 -0.21 -17.90 -4.23
CA LEU A 151 -0.26 -16.61 -3.54
C LEU A 151 -1.10 -15.58 -4.30
N LYS A 152 -0.95 -15.50 -5.63
CA LYS A 152 -1.74 -14.61 -6.48
C LYS A 152 -3.22 -15.00 -6.48
N LEU A 153 -3.53 -16.29 -6.58
CA LEU A 153 -4.90 -16.77 -6.52
C LEU A 153 -5.55 -16.45 -5.17
N SER A 154 -4.84 -16.73 -4.07
CA SER A 154 -5.29 -16.38 -2.72
C SER A 154 -5.54 -14.87 -2.56
N LEU A 155 -4.65 -14.01 -3.12
CA LEU A 155 -4.84 -12.56 -3.12
C LEU A 155 -6.16 -12.19 -3.81
N LEU A 156 -6.36 -12.65 -5.04
CA LEU A 156 -7.56 -12.31 -5.82
C LEU A 156 -8.85 -12.74 -5.11
N GLN A 157 -8.88 -13.97 -4.58
CA GLN A 157 -10.02 -14.47 -3.82
C GLN A 157 -10.32 -13.63 -2.58
N LYS A 158 -9.27 -13.23 -1.84
CA LYS A 158 -9.43 -12.40 -0.64
C LYS A 158 -9.84 -10.97 -0.98
N LEU A 159 -9.33 -10.39 -2.06
CA LEU A 159 -9.76 -9.07 -2.54
C LEU A 159 -11.24 -9.06 -2.95
N ASP A 160 -11.72 -10.15 -3.57
CA ASP A 160 -13.12 -10.28 -3.94
C ASP A 160 -14.06 -10.39 -2.71
N ILE A 161 -13.59 -10.93 -1.58
CA ILE A 161 -14.33 -10.91 -0.30
C ILE A 161 -14.52 -9.47 0.22
N TYR A 162 -13.49 -8.62 0.09
CA TYR A 162 -13.51 -7.23 0.56
C TYR A 162 -13.96 -6.24 -0.53
N LYS A 163 -14.44 -6.72 -1.67
CA LYS A 163 -14.73 -5.93 -2.86
C LYS A 163 -15.57 -4.69 -2.55
N ASP A 164 -16.69 -4.86 -1.85
CA ASP A 164 -17.62 -3.78 -1.59
C ASP A 164 -17.03 -2.67 -0.71
N ILE A 165 -16.13 -3.03 0.20
CA ILE A 165 -15.43 -2.10 1.08
C ILE A 165 -14.32 -1.39 0.30
N PHE A 166 -13.51 -2.15 -0.44
CA PHE A 166 -12.33 -1.66 -1.13
C PHE A 166 -12.64 -0.80 -2.36
N LEU A 167 -13.78 -1.03 -3.02
CA LEU A 167 -14.19 -0.22 -4.17
C LEU A 167 -14.97 1.04 -3.78
N ASN A 168 -15.38 1.18 -2.51
CA ASN A 168 -16.05 2.37 -1.97
C ASN A 168 -15.05 3.35 -1.34
N VAL A 169 -13.99 3.68 -2.07
CA VAL A 169 -12.95 4.66 -1.69
C VAL A 169 -12.58 5.52 -2.88
N ASP A 170 -12.09 6.72 -2.66
CA ASP A 170 -11.71 7.64 -3.75
C ASP A 170 -10.33 7.34 -4.31
N VAL A 171 -9.41 6.91 -3.45
CA VAL A 171 -8.00 6.71 -3.81
C VAL A 171 -7.44 5.45 -3.17
N VAL A 172 -6.62 4.71 -3.95
CA VAL A 172 -5.87 3.55 -3.47
C VAL A 172 -4.37 3.85 -3.50
N CYS A 173 -3.72 3.70 -2.35
CA CYS A 173 -2.30 3.89 -2.15
C CYS A 173 -1.62 2.55 -1.84
N ILE A 174 -0.73 2.07 -2.70
CA ILE A 174 -0.04 0.79 -2.56
C ILE A 174 1.45 1.06 -2.31
N GLU A 175 2.04 0.41 -1.30
CA GLU A 175 3.48 0.50 -1.08
C GLU A 175 4.25 -0.04 -2.29
N ASN A 176 5.21 0.74 -2.79
CA ASN A 176 6.06 0.33 -3.90
C ASN A 176 7.14 -0.65 -3.43
N GLN A 177 7.09 -1.87 -3.95
CA GLN A 177 8.04 -2.92 -3.61
C GLN A 177 9.27 -2.92 -4.53
N PRO A 178 10.49 -3.00 -3.98
CA PRO A 178 11.71 -3.02 -4.79
C PRO A 178 11.81 -4.34 -5.57
N THR A 179 11.99 -4.23 -6.89
CA THR A 179 11.98 -5.37 -7.82
C THR A 179 13.07 -6.40 -7.51
N PHE A 180 14.29 -5.94 -7.21
CA PHE A 180 15.43 -6.83 -7.04
C PHE A 180 15.55 -7.48 -5.65
N LYS A 181 15.01 -6.84 -4.60
CA LYS A 181 15.13 -7.35 -3.23
C LYS A 181 14.11 -8.44 -2.91
N ASN A 182 12.91 -8.33 -3.44
CA ASN A 182 11.84 -9.29 -3.18
C ASN A 182 10.88 -9.40 -4.38
N PRO A 183 11.25 -10.19 -5.41
CA PRO A 183 10.44 -10.32 -6.63
C PRO A 183 9.04 -10.89 -6.36
N THR A 184 8.89 -11.75 -5.35
CA THR A 184 7.58 -12.31 -4.98
C THR A 184 6.65 -11.21 -4.45
N MET A 185 7.13 -10.33 -3.55
CA MET A 185 6.32 -9.22 -3.06
C MET A 185 6.01 -8.21 -4.15
N LYS A 186 6.96 -7.95 -5.06
CA LYS A 186 6.70 -7.10 -6.24
C LYS A 186 5.59 -7.68 -7.09
N ALA A 187 5.62 -8.98 -7.38
CA ALA A 187 4.58 -9.65 -8.17
C ALA A 187 3.19 -9.62 -7.48
N ILE A 188 3.13 -9.69 -6.15
CA ILE A 188 1.89 -9.53 -5.36
C ILE A 188 1.38 -8.08 -5.45
N SER A 189 2.27 -7.10 -5.29
CA SER A 189 1.95 -5.68 -5.43
C SER A 189 1.39 -5.33 -6.81
N ASP A 190 1.95 -5.91 -7.88
CA ASP A 190 1.48 -5.70 -9.25
C ASP A 190 0.10 -6.31 -9.50
N VAL A 191 -0.17 -7.50 -8.95
CA VAL A 191 -1.52 -8.11 -9.02
C VAL A 191 -2.53 -7.30 -8.24
N LEU A 192 -2.17 -6.80 -7.05
CA LEU A 192 -3.01 -5.91 -6.24
C LEU A 192 -3.39 -4.65 -7.04
N TYR A 193 -2.41 -3.98 -7.64
CA TYR A 193 -2.63 -2.82 -8.50
C TYR A 193 -3.54 -3.14 -9.69
N THR A 194 -3.28 -4.26 -10.37
CA THR A 194 -4.06 -4.71 -11.54
C THR A 194 -5.51 -5.00 -11.18
N TRP A 195 -5.76 -5.63 -10.03
CA TRP A 195 -7.12 -5.89 -9.55
C TRP A 195 -7.91 -4.59 -9.37
N PHE A 196 -7.32 -3.59 -8.71
CA PHE A 196 -7.96 -2.28 -8.56
C PHE A 196 -8.14 -1.55 -9.89
N MET A 197 -7.19 -1.68 -10.81
CA MET A 197 -7.32 -1.10 -12.16
C MET A 197 -8.52 -1.72 -12.90
N ILE A 198 -8.65 -3.04 -12.87
CA ILE A 198 -9.77 -3.73 -13.55
C ILE A 198 -11.09 -3.44 -12.83
N ARG A 199 -11.20 -3.81 -11.54
CA ARG A 199 -12.47 -3.74 -10.78
C ARG A 199 -12.87 -2.31 -10.44
N GLY A 200 -11.90 -1.43 -10.17
CA GLY A 200 -12.12 -0.07 -9.70
C GLY A 200 -12.25 0.98 -10.81
N LEU A 201 -11.48 0.85 -11.89
CA LEU A 201 -11.46 1.85 -12.96
C LEU A 201 -12.12 1.36 -14.25
N ILE A 202 -11.76 0.18 -14.76
CA ILE A 202 -12.30 -0.33 -16.05
C ILE A 202 -13.74 -0.79 -15.88
N GLU A 203 -14.02 -1.60 -14.86
CA GLU A 203 -15.36 -2.11 -14.56
C GLU A 203 -16.11 -1.22 -13.54
N LYS A 204 -15.80 0.06 -13.50
CA LYS A 204 -16.28 1.03 -12.51
C LYS A 204 -17.80 1.05 -12.38
N GLU A 205 -18.49 1.15 -13.49
CA GLU A 205 -19.96 1.20 -13.54
C GLU A 205 -20.60 -0.11 -13.03
N GLN A 206 -20.06 -1.25 -13.47
CA GLN A 206 -20.56 -2.58 -13.08
C GLN A 206 -20.37 -2.84 -11.59
N ASN A 207 -19.27 -2.39 -11.03
CA ASN A 207 -18.90 -2.60 -9.63
C ASN A 207 -19.35 -1.45 -8.71
N LYS A 208 -19.97 -0.38 -9.25
CA LYS A 208 -20.31 0.85 -8.51
C LYS A 208 -19.13 1.42 -7.74
N SER A 209 -17.94 1.36 -8.33
CA SER A 209 -16.72 1.83 -7.70
C SER A 209 -16.68 3.36 -7.65
N THR A 210 -16.20 3.91 -6.54
CA THR A 210 -15.95 5.35 -6.39
C THR A 210 -14.50 5.74 -6.72
N ILE A 211 -13.61 4.75 -6.97
CA ILE A 211 -12.19 4.98 -7.19
C ILE A 211 -11.96 5.93 -8.37
N SER A 212 -11.17 6.97 -8.11
CA SER A 212 -10.69 7.93 -9.10
C SER A 212 -9.20 7.77 -9.40
N LYS A 213 -8.42 7.23 -8.45
CA LYS A 213 -6.97 7.15 -8.57
C LYS A 213 -6.38 5.95 -7.85
N ILE A 214 -5.39 5.31 -8.48
CA ILE A 214 -4.54 4.28 -7.88
C ILE A 214 -3.09 4.76 -7.99
N THR A 215 -2.31 4.68 -6.91
CA THR A 215 -0.93 5.18 -6.91
C THR A 215 0.00 4.30 -6.08
N PHE A 216 1.27 4.24 -6.50
CA PHE A 216 2.34 3.64 -5.70
C PHE A 216 3.00 4.67 -4.80
N PHE A 217 3.34 4.27 -3.59
CA PHE A 217 4.00 5.07 -2.59
C PHE A 217 5.38 4.52 -2.23
N ALA A 218 6.37 5.40 -2.15
CA ALA A 218 7.69 5.00 -1.65
C ALA A 218 7.61 4.71 -0.14
N PRO A 219 8.26 3.64 0.35
CA PRO A 219 8.28 3.28 1.77
C PRO A 219 8.75 4.41 2.70
N SER A 220 9.62 5.30 2.20
CA SER A 220 10.14 6.44 2.96
C SER A 220 9.11 7.56 3.20
N ASN A 221 8.01 7.58 2.48
CA ASN A 221 7.02 8.66 2.60
C ASN A 221 6.29 8.65 3.94
N LYS A 222 6.13 7.49 4.59
CA LYS A 222 5.54 7.37 5.93
C LYS A 222 6.30 8.16 7.01
N LEU A 223 7.59 8.38 6.82
CA LEU A 223 8.41 9.15 7.76
C LEU A 223 8.31 10.67 7.54
N LYS A 224 7.90 11.12 6.34
CA LYS A 224 7.81 12.55 6.02
C LYS A 224 6.64 13.24 6.74
N ILE A 225 5.67 12.49 7.22
CA ILE A 225 4.54 13.01 7.99
C ILE A 225 5.02 13.48 9.37
N ALA A 226 6.02 12.81 9.92
CA ALA A 226 6.61 13.09 11.22
C ALA A 226 7.38 14.41 11.28
N GLY A 227 7.83 14.94 10.14
CA GLY A 227 8.60 16.19 10.07
C GLY A 227 7.84 17.47 10.45
N LYS A 228 6.54 17.38 10.78
CA LYS A 228 5.77 18.49 11.39
C LYS A 228 5.91 18.54 12.92
N THR A 229 6.49 17.53 13.55
CA THR A 229 6.85 17.52 14.96
C THR A 229 8.31 17.95 15.08
N GLU A 230 8.55 19.15 15.56
CA GLU A 230 9.89 19.70 15.83
C GLU A 230 10.69 18.72 16.70
N GLY A 231 11.89 18.34 16.28
CA GLY A 231 12.80 17.44 17.01
C GLY A 231 13.05 16.05 16.40
N ILE A 232 12.21 15.55 15.48
CA ILE A 232 12.32 14.18 14.96
C ILE A 232 13.43 14.05 13.91
N ASN A 233 13.78 15.11 13.20
CA ASN A 233 14.84 15.09 12.18
C ASN A 233 16.23 14.80 12.76
N GLU A 234 16.52 15.31 13.96
CA GLU A 234 17.81 15.05 14.65
C GLU A 234 17.94 13.60 15.09
N GLU A 235 16.87 12.96 15.57
CA GLU A 235 16.86 11.55 15.95
C GLU A 235 17.02 10.61 14.75
N ILE A 236 16.54 10.99 13.56
CA ILE A 236 16.69 10.21 12.33
C ILE A 236 18.14 10.28 11.82
N GLU A 237 18.81 11.44 11.89
CA GLU A 237 20.20 11.59 11.48
C GLU A 237 21.15 10.83 12.41
N ASP A 238 20.93 10.84 13.71
CA ASP A 238 21.70 10.04 14.66
C ASP A 238 21.49 8.54 14.52
N ALA A 239 20.28 8.10 14.14
CA ALA A 239 19.99 6.70 13.86
C ALA A 239 20.71 6.15 12.61
N THR A 240 21.15 7.02 11.69
CA THR A 240 21.93 6.60 10.51
C THR A 240 23.34 6.17 10.85
N LYS A 241 23.89 6.63 11.97
CA LYS A 241 25.27 6.34 12.42
C LYS A 241 25.43 5.01 13.14
N VAL A 242 24.35 4.38 13.59
CA VAL A 242 24.40 3.13 14.38
C VAL A 242 23.51 2.09 13.70
N GLY A 243 24.00 0.86 13.46
CA GLY A 243 23.37 -0.23 12.69
C GLY A 243 21.92 -0.67 13.02
N ASN A 244 21.14 0.15 13.72
CA ASN A 244 19.75 -0.07 14.15
C ASN A 244 18.71 0.76 13.39
N LYS A 245 19.06 1.36 12.24
CA LYS A 245 18.16 2.21 11.43
C LYS A 245 16.81 1.59 11.18
N TYR A 246 16.77 0.31 10.81
CA TYR A 246 15.51 -0.40 10.50
C TYR A 246 14.57 -0.50 11.69
N LYS A 247 15.12 -0.81 12.89
CA LYS A 247 14.32 -0.95 14.12
C LYS A 247 13.75 0.41 14.56
N LYS A 248 14.57 1.45 14.56
CA LYS A 248 14.15 2.83 14.88
C LYS A 248 13.09 3.35 13.90
N THR A 249 13.24 3.07 12.58
CA THR A 249 12.23 3.44 11.58
C THR A 249 10.87 2.82 11.88
N LYS A 250 10.82 1.56 12.32
CA LYS A 250 9.58 0.89 12.70
C LYS A 250 8.97 1.47 13.98
N GLU A 251 9.79 1.69 14.98
CA GLU A 251 9.37 2.32 16.25
C GLU A 251 8.78 3.71 15.99
N LEU A 252 9.42 4.51 15.16
CA LEU A 252 8.95 5.83 14.77
C LEU A 252 7.62 5.76 14.00
N GLY A 253 7.46 4.81 13.08
CA GLY A 253 6.19 4.59 12.37
C GLY A 253 5.04 4.29 13.34
N ILE A 254 5.28 3.42 14.33
CA ILE A 254 4.27 3.11 15.36
C ILE A 254 3.95 4.35 16.21
N THR A 255 4.97 5.10 16.66
CA THR A 255 4.79 6.31 17.46
C THR A 255 3.96 7.35 16.71
N ASN A 256 4.27 7.60 15.46
CA ASN A 256 3.52 8.53 14.61
C ASN A 256 2.06 8.10 14.43
N CYS A 257 1.82 6.82 14.13
CA CYS A 257 0.48 6.29 14.01
C CYS A 257 -0.30 6.48 15.32
N MET A 258 0.29 6.14 16.47
CA MET A 258 -0.32 6.31 17.79
C MET A 258 -0.69 7.77 18.07
N GLU A 259 0.14 8.72 17.68
CA GLU A 259 -0.14 10.15 17.85
C GLU A 259 -1.40 10.58 17.05
N PHE A 260 -1.57 10.09 15.84
CA PHE A 260 -2.75 10.40 15.04
C PHE A 260 -4.03 9.74 15.55
N ILE A 261 -3.95 8.55 16.15
CA ILE A 261 -5.14 7.79 16.60
C ILE A 261 -5.46 7.95 18.08
N LYS A 262 -4.63 8.63 18.90
CA LYS A 262 -4.81 8.77 20.36
C LYS A 262 -6.15 9.38 20.77
N HIS A 263 -6.79 10.13 19.88
CA HIS A 263 -8.11 10.72 20.12
C HIS A 263 -9.24 9.68 20.21
N ASN A 264 -9.02 8.44 19.72
CA ASN A 264 -10.01 7.37 19.76
C ASN A 264 -9.44 6.12 20.46
N PRO A 265 -9.89 5.82 21.71
CA PRO A 265 -9.42 4.66 22.46
C PRO A 265 -9.67 3.30 21.78
N ASP A 266 -10.73 3.20 20.96
CA ASP A 266 -11.06 1.95 20.26
C ASP A 266 -10.01 1.65 19.18
N TYR A 267 -9.51 2.67 18.47
CA TYR A 267 -8.41 2.50 17.50
C TYR A 267 -7.13 2.04 18.19
N VAL A 268 -6.82 2.62 19.35
CA VAL A 268 -5.65 2.22 20.15
C VAL A 268 -5.78 0.78 20.63
N THR A 269 -6.96 0.39 21.12
CA THR A 269 -7.25 -0.97 21.57
C THR A 269 -7.15 -1.96 20.41
N HIS A 270 -7.73 -1.62 19.26
CA HIS A 270 -7.67 -2.43 18.05
C HIS A 270 -6.22 -2.66 17.60
N LEU A 271 -5.43 -1.59 17.44
CA LEU A 271 -4.01 -1.69 17.07
C LEU A 271 -3.22 -2.55 18.07
N ASN A 272 -3.51 -2.41 19.37
CA ASN A 272 -2.83 -3.16 20.43
C ASN A 272 -3.18 -4.65 20.43
N SER A 273 -4.26 -5.08 19.81
CA SER A 273 -4.63 -6.50 19.68
C SER A 273 -3.73 -7.27 18.72
N PHE A 274 -2.98 -6.59 17.85
CA PHE A 274 -2.10 -7.22 16.86
C PHE A 274 -0.66 -7.35 17.38
N LYS A 275 -0.04 -8.50 17.09
CA LYS A 275 1.38 -8.74 17.41
C LYS A 275 2.31 -7.87 16.56
N LYS A 276 1.96 -7.67 15.28
CA LYS A 276 2.70 -6.86 14.32
C LYS A 276 1.93 -5.58 14.03
N LYS A 277 2.15 -4.58 14.88
CA LYS A 277 1.53 -3.27 14.77
C LYS A 277 2.13 -2.43 13.64
N ASP A 278 3.41 -2.63 13.36
CA ASP A 278 4.17 -1.90 12.34
C ASP A 278 3.49 -1.96 10.95
N ASP A 279 3.08 -3.15 10.51
CA ASP A 279 2.46 -3.33 9.19
C ASP A 279 1.11 -2.55 9.10
N LEU A 280 0.30 -2.57 10.17
CA LEU A 280 -0.95 -1.80 10.24
C LEU A 280 -0.71 -0.28 10.29
N CYS A 281 0.28 0.16 11.08
CA CYS A 281 0.65 1.56 11.15
C CYS A 281 1.13 2.07 9.79
N ASP A 282 1.92 1.27 9.07
CA ASP A 282 2.43 1.63 7.76
C ASP A 282 1.28 1.81 6.75
N ALA A 283 0.30 0.91 6.73
CA ALA A 283 -0.88 1.03 5.88
C ALA A 283 -1.70 2.30 6.18
N PHE A 284 -1.93 2.61 7.47
CA PHE A 284 -2.59 3.85 7.91
C PHE A 284 -1.82 5.09 7.47
N LEU A 285 -0.50 5.14 7.73
CA LEU A 285 0.35 6.28 7.40
C LEU A 285 0.46 6.53 5.88
N HIS A 286 0.34 5.51 5.04
CA HIS A 286 0.25 5.72 3.59
C HIS A 286 -0.97 6.54 3.20
N GLY A 287 -2.13 6.24 3.79
CA GLY A 287 -3.36 7.01 3.57
C GLY A 287 -3.25 8.44 4.09
N VAL A 288 -2.77 8.61 5.32
CA VAL A 288 -2.53 9.93 5.94
C VAL A 288 -1.59 10.79 5.09
N HIS A 289 -0.46 10.23 4.64
CA HIS A 289 0.48 10.95 3.81
C HIS A 289 -0.14 11.44 2.49
N TYR A 290 -0.95 10.61 1.85
CA TYR A 290 -1.65 11.02 0.63
C TYR A 290 -2.58 12.21 0.88
N ILE A 291 -3.38 12.15 1.95
CA ILE A 291 -4.33 13.20 2.32
C ILE A 291 -3.57 14.53 2.59
N GLU A 292 -2.53 14.50 3.41
CA GLU A 292 -1.73 15.70 3.73
C GLU A 292 -1.08 16.31 2.50
N LYS A 293 -0.49 15.50 1.65
CA LYS A 293 0.13 15.97 0.41
C LYS A 293 -0.88 16.61 -0.54
N ASN A 294 -2.08 16.05 -0.65
CA ASN A 294 -3.15 16.61 -1.48
C ASN A 294 -3.61 17.98 -0.93
N LEU A 295 -3.84 18.07 0.37
CA LEU A 295 -4.20 19.32 1.02
C LEU A 295 -3.12 20.41 0.84
N GLU A 296 -1.84 20.04 0.90
CA GLU A 296 -0.74 20.98 0.62
C GLU A 296 -0.76 21.48 -0.84
N CYS A 297 -1.05 20.61 -1.79
CA CYS A 297 -1.16 20.97 -3.19
C CYS A 297 -2.36 21.90 -3.44
N GLU A 298 -3.53 21.60 -2.86
CA GLU A 298 -4.72 22.44 -2.96
C GLU A 298 -4.51 23.83 -2.33
N ASN A 299 -3.86 23.87 -1.15
CA ASN A 299 -3.54 25.14 -0.48
C ASN A 299 -2.53 25.99 -1.28
N LYS A 300 -1.55 25.35 -1.94
CA LYS A 300 -0.62 26.04 -2.83
C LYS A 300 -1.33 26.60 -4.06
N ALA A 301 -2.25 25.83 -4.64
CA ALA A 301 -3.05 26.26 -5.78
C ALA A 301 -3.95 27.45 -5.43
N LYS A 302 -4.66 27.39 -4.27
CA LYS A 302 -5.49 28.50 -3.78
C LYS A 302 -4.66 29.77 -3.58
N LYS A 303 -3.51 29.68 -2.90
CA LYS A 303 -2.61 30.81 -2.68
C LYS A 303 -2.06 31.41 -4.01
N LYS A 304 -1.90 30.59 -5.04
CA LYS A 304 -1.49 31.06 -6.37
C LYS A 304 -2.60 31.85 -7.04
N VAL A 305 -3.84 31.34 -7.00
CA VAL A 305 -5.01 32.03 -7.52
C VAL A 305 -5.25 33.37 -6.80
N GLU A 306 -5.22 33.35 -5.46
CA GLU A 306 -5.36 34.58 -4.65
C GLU A 306 -4.30 35.65 -5.02
N LYS A 307 -3.04 35.22 -5.24
CA LYS A 307 -1.99 36.15 -5.68
C LYS A 307 -2.24 36.69 -7.09
N GLU A 308 -2.70 35.88 -8.01
CA GLU A 308 -3.04 36.30 -9.38
C GLU A 308 -4.23 37.26 -9.37
N GLU A 309 -5.22 37.06 -8.51
CA GLU A 309 -6.35 37.97 -8.32
C GLU A 309 -5.89 39.32 -7.72
N GLN A 310 -5.05 39.30 -6.67
CA GLN A 310 -4.48 40.50 -6.08
C GLN A 310 -3.67 41.33 -7.09
N VAL A 311 -2.86 40.65 -7.93
CA VAL A 311 -2.12 41.36 -9.00
C VAL A 311 -3.05 41.99 -10.02
N LYS A 312 -4.14 41.32 -10.41
CA LYS A 312 -5.16 41.86 -11.31
C LYS A 312 -5.86 43.09 -10.71
N GLU A 313 -6.26 43.01 -9.44
CA GLU A 313 -6.86 44.18 -8.75
C GLU A 313 -5.90 45.37 -8.64
N GLN A 314 -4.60 45.08 -8.41
CA GLN A 314 -3.58 46.15 -8.36
C GLN A 314 -3.40 46.81 -9.74
N LEU A 315 -3.36 46.01 -10.80
CA LEU A 315 -3.27 46.52 -12.17
C LEU A 315 -4.49 47.39 -12.55
N VAL A 316 -5.70 47.00 -12.14
CA VAL A 316 -6.92 47.77 -12.36
C VAL A 316 -6.85 49.11 -11.62
N LYS A 317 -6.44 49.11 -10.34
CA LYS A 317 -6.25 50.32 -9.53
C LYS A 317 -5.19 51.25 -10.13
N ASP A 318 -4.07 50.68 -10.60
CA ASP A 318 -3.02 51.46 -11.25
C ASP A 318 -3.47 52.09 -12.60
N GLU A 319 -4.32 51.38 -13.36
CA GLU A 319 -4.93 51.95 -14.58
C GLU A 319 -5.94 53.04 -14.27
N GLU A 320 -6.74 52.92 -13.22
CA GLU A 320 -7.67 53.96 -12.77
C GLU A 320 -6.92 55.21 -12.29
N VAL A 321 -5.82 55.02 -11.55
CA VAL A 321 -4.94 56.12 -11.11
C VAL A 321 -4.29 56.82 -12.31
N LYS A 322 -3.87 56.05 -13.34
CA LYS A 322 -3.34 56.64 -14.59
C LYS A 322 -4.40 57.38 -15.39
N LYS A 323 -5.65 56.88 -15.46
CA LYS A 323 -6.78 57.57 -16.10
C LYS A 323 -7.12 58.85 -15.36
N THR A 324 -7.17 58.86 -14.01
CA THR A 324 -7.43 60.07 -13.22
C THR A 324 -6.31 61.10 -13.35
N LYS A 325 -5.05 60.70 -13.41
CA LYS A 325 -3.92 61.61 -13.69
C LYS A 325 -3.97 62.19 -15.12
N ARG A 326 -4.35 61.37 -16.11
CA ARG A 326 -4.53 61.86 -17.50
C ARG A 326 -5.71 62.84 -17.61
N THR A 327 -6.85 62.55 -16.99
CA THR A 327 -8.00 63.47 -16.95
C THR A 327 -7.70 64.76 -16.19
N LYS A 328 -6.92 64.74 -15.12
CA LYS A 328 -6.44 65.96 -14.48
C LYS A 328 -5.52 66.80 -15.37
N LYS A 329 -4.56 66.14 -16.06
CA LYS A 329 -3.63 66.77 -16.98
C LYS A 329 -4.35 67.33 -18.22
N VAL A 330 -5.36 66.65 -18.75
CA VAL A 330 -6.21 67.12 -19.82
C VAL A 330 -7.07 68.30 -19.37
N LYS A 331 -7.61 68.29 -18.13
CA LYS A 331 -8.34 69.47 -17.60
C LYS A 331 -7.45 70.67 -17.31
N GLU A 332 -6.18 70.50 -16.97
CA GLU A 332 -5.21 71.56 -16.87
C GLU A 332 -4.85 72.12 -18.24
N VAL A 333 -4.60 71.25 -19.24
CA VAL A 333 -4.30 71.70 -20.63
C VAL A 333 -5.51 72.39 -21.27
N VAL A 334 -6.75 71.87 -21.03
CA VAL A 334 -7.98 72.50 -21.50
C VAL A 334 -8.23 73.87 -20.86
N LYS A 335 -7.83 74.07 -19.56
CA LYS A 335 -7.89 75.41 -18.95
C LYS A 335 -6.87 76.35 -19.49
N GLU A 336 -5.69 75.91 -19.93
CA GLU A 336 -4.70 76.78 -20.64
C GLU A 336 -5.05 77.06 -22.09
N GLU A 337 -5.75 76.13 -22.78
CA GLU A 337 -6.18 76.30 -24.16
C GLU A 337 -7.46 77.19 -24.32
N VAL A 338 -8.39 77.11 -23.33
CA VAL A 338 -9.59 77.99 -23.33
C VAL A 338 -9.25 79.45 -23.17
N VAL A 339 -8.03 79.83 -22.79
CA VAL A 339 -7.53 81.23 -22.77
C VAL A 339 -6.91 81.61 -24.09
N LYS A 340 -6.75 80.69 -25.09
CA LYS A 340 -6.10 80.93 -26.38
C LYS A 340 -6.98 80.69 -27.63
N GLU A 341 -8.22 80.18 -27.46
CA GLU A 341 -9.08 79.92 -28.65
C GLU A 341 -10.31 80.87 -28.76
N GLU A 342 -10.09 82.03 -29.13
CA GLU A 342 -11.04 82.84 -29.94
C GLU A 342 -10.68 82.85 -31.45
N VAL A 343 -9.81 81.92 -31.93
CA VAL A 343 -9.50 81.75 -33.34
C VAL A 343 -9.26 80.26 -33.66
N VAL A 344 -10.04 79.75 -34.57
CA VAL A 344 -9.94 78.49 -35.37
C VAL A 344 -11.00 77.46 -34.99
N LYS A 345 -12.13 77.50 -35.57
CA LYS A 345 -13.03 76.40 -35.92
C LYS A 345 -12.54 75.90 -37.29
N ASP A 346 -12.10 74.65 -37.32
CA ASP A 346 -12.13 73.79 -38.52
C ASP A 346 -11.09 72.67 -38.48
N GLU A 347 -11.08 71.78 -37.52
CA GLU A 347 -10.38 70.49 -37.66
C GLU A 347 -10.78 69.45 -36.51
N VAL A 348 -12.02 68.99 -36.45
CA VAL A 348 -12.48 68.08 -35.44
C VAL A 348 -12.97 66.71 -35.93
N ASP A 349 -12.94 66.36 -37.18
CA ASP A 349 -13.63 65.16 -37.70
C ASP A 349 -12.76 63.91 -37.96
N VAL A 350 -11.45 63.89 -37.60
CA VAL A 350 -10.59 62.75 -38.01
C VAL A 350 -10.06 61.84 -36.87
N LYS A 351 -10.27 62.16 -35.59
CA LYS A 351 -9.64 61.44 -34.53
C LYS A 351 -10.50 60.42 -33.71
N GLU A 352 -11.80 60.40 -33.94
CA GLU A 352 -12.64 59.40 -33.19
C GLU A 352 -12.62 58.00 -33.78
N GLU A 353 -12.28 57.80 -35.05
CA GLU A 353 -12.24 56.46 -35.66
C GLU A 353 -11.04 55.57 -35.26
N GLU A 354 -9.91 56.13 -34.83
CA GLU A 354 -8.72 55.34 -34.46
C GLU A 354 -8.81 54.72 -33.08
N ILE A 355 -9.52 55.33 -32.13
CA ILE A 355 -9.65 54.81 -30.76
C ILE A 355 -10.56 53.58 -30.71
N VAL A 356 -11.57 53.51 -31.57
CA VAL A 356 -12.47 52.35 -31.67
C VAL A 356 -11.78 51.11 -32.27
N LYS A 357 -10.77 51.27 -33.11
CA LYS A 357 -9.99 50.16 -33.71
C LYS A 357 -8.99 49.51 -32.74
N GLN A 358 -8.41 50.29 -31.81
CA GLN A 358 -7.46 49.77 -30.81
C GLN A 358 -8.14 49.00 -29.69
N THR A 359 -9.34 49.38 -29.25
CA THR A 359 -10.12 48.66 -28.24
C THR A 359 -10.65 47.30 -28.73
N LYS A 360 -10.93 47.15 -30.02
CA LYS A 360 -11.32 45.85 -30.61
C LYS A 360 -10.14 44.87 -30.75
N LYS A 361 -8.91 45.36 -30.90
CA LYS A 361 -7.69 44.52 -30.95
C LYS A 361 -7.30 43.97 -29.57
N ALA A 362 -7.44 44.74 -28.50
CA ALA A 362 -7.15 44.30 -27.13
C ALA A 362 -8.11 43.20 -26.62
N LYS A 363 -9.41 43.27 -26.98
CA LYS A 363 -10.39 42.23 -26.66
C LYS A 363 -10.18 40.89 -27.39
N LYS A 364 -9.49 40.91 -28.54
CA LYS A 364 -9.19 39.70 -29.33
C LYS A 364 -7.96 38.95 -28.82
N VAL A 365 -7.02 39.65 -28.16
CA VAL A 365 -5.81 39.06 -27.56
C VAL A 365 -6.14 38.39 -26.24
N SER A 366 -6.96 39.03 -25.40
CA SER A 366 -7.37 38.42 -24.11
C SER A 366 -8.22 37.14 -24.28
N LYS A 367 -9.05 37.04 -25.33
CA LYS A 367 -9.80 35.82 -25.65
C LYS A 367 -8.92 34.67 -26.12
N LYS A 368 -7.77 34.96 -26.79
CA LYS A 368 -6.81 33.92 -27.19
C LYS A 368 -5.98 33.35 -26.04
N ILE A 369 -5.70 34.17 -25.04
CA ILE A 369 -4.94 33.73 -23.85
C ILE A 369 -5.79 32.85 -22.95
N VAL A 370 -7.07 33.18 -22.76
CA VAL A 370 -8.00 32.36 -21.93
C VAL A 370 -8.23 30.98 -22.55
N ASN A 371 -8.37 30.88 -23.88
CA ASN A 371 -8.56 29.59 -24.56
C ASN A 371 -7.30 28.72 -24.63
N LYS A 372 -6.10 29.27 -24.42
CA LYS A 372 -4.85 28.50 -24.36
C LYS A 372 -4.63 27.88 -22.99
N VAL A 373 -5.11 28.51 -21.92
CA VAL A 373 -5.00 28.01 -20.55
C VAL A 373 -6.03 26.89 -20.26
N ILE A 374 -7.16 26.89 -20.97
CA ILE A 374 -8.21 25.86 -20.79
C ILE A 374 -7.86 24.52 -21.49
N ASN A 375 -6.96 24.52 -22.47
CA ASN A 375 -6.57 23.31 -23.22
C ASN A 375 -5.27 22.65 -22.68
N GLU A 376 -4.64 23.18 -21.63
CA GLU A 376 -3.42 22.64 -21.03
C GLU A 376 -3.65 22.10 -19.58
N VAL A 377 -4.93 21.96 -19.15
CA VAL A 377 -5.36 21.28 -17.93
C VAL A 377 -6.15 20.02 -18.31
#